data_c4372d73ef5bcc87e29f2974c9abb967
#
_entry.id   c4372d73ef5bcc87e29f2974c9abb967
#
_cell.length_a   1.000
_cell.length_b   1.000
_cell.length_c   1.000
_cell.angle_alpha   90.00
_cell.angle_beta   90.00
_cell.angle_gamma   90.00
#
_symmetry.space_group_name_H-M   'P 1'
#
loop_
_entity.id
_entity.type
_entity.pdbx_description
1 polymer ?
#
loop_
_entity_poly.entity_id
_entity_poly.type
_entity_poly.pdbx_seq_one_letter_code
_entity_poly.pdbx_strand_id
1 'polypeptide(L)'
;MPLNRPECLTSGITSKHIIWEFIFILKYFIYGKNNLLHKFYIFLKSLYSITNLSNYKIYNDKKANNFIKIVVTWSKGNDFEKDGSYNDRYFKVNSKKDKQILWFLISLDSKFPRNLNENIIVLFKEDKEKKSFFYLIKTIFINLFRFKFSISKFLASLSFYPHFSEIIFKKIKPLLFRNNFKKIVIPYESQPFQNYLFKNIKKHKQSIETVGYMHSSQPFPIHNLFRDGSPEKLLVHGSDQKFHLINYLGWPDEVIKLIPSMRFKKKDKLEIQNKILLSYHI
;
A
#
# COMPACT_ATOMS: atom_id res chain seq x y z
N MET A 1 18.00 16.72 10.99
CA MET A 1 16.72 16.63 11.72
C MET A 1 15.74 15.86 10.87
N PRO A 2 15.16 14.76 11.32
CA PRO A 2 14.10 14.12 10.57
C PRO A 2 12.89 15.06 10.56
N LEU A 3 12.50 15.48 9.38
CA LEU A 3 11.24 16.17 9.18
C LEU A 3 10.15 15.20 9.68
N ASN A 4 9.42 15.57 10.73
CA ASN A 4 8.18 14.91 11.12
C ASN A 4 7.14 15.10 10.00
N ARG A 5 7.36 14.44 8.88
CA ARG A 5 6.37 14.35 7.82
C ARG A 5 5.23 13.49 8.36
N PRO A 6 3.98 13.92 8.23
CA PRO A 6 2.88 12.98 8.36
C PRO A 6 3.17 11.83 7.40
N GLU A 7 3.26 10.60 7.91
CA GLU A 7 3.62 9.38 7.17
C GLU A 7 2.75 9.12 5.93
N CYS A 8 1.77 9.94 5.72
CA CYS A 8 0.72 9.86 4.72
C CYS A 8 1.00 10.62 3.40
N LEU A 9 2.08 11.39 3.28
CA LEU A 9 2.29 12.21 2.08
C LEU A 9 3.21 11.57 1.02
N THR A 10 3.72 10.39 1.26
CA THR A 10 4.85 9.84 0.51
C THR A 10 4.58 8.56 -0.27
N SER A 11 3.35 8.13 -0.41
CA SER A 11 3.02 6.93 -1.17
C SER A 11 2.58 7.26 -2.59
N GLY A 12 3.39 6.90 -3.55
CA GLY A 12 3.09 7.00 -4.98
C GLY A 12 3.68 8.22 -5.66
N ILE A 13 5.00 8.19 -5.90
CA ILE A 13 5.70 9.26 -6.62
C ILE A 13 5.43 9.08 -8.13
N THR A 14 4.57 9.94 -8.65
CA THR A 14 4.57 10.29 -10.08
C THR A 14 5.33 11.61 -10.25
N SER A 15 5.74 11.95 -11.49
CA SER A 15 6.37 13.26 -11.80
C SER A 15 5.59 14.45 -11.24
N LYS A 16 4.26 14.36 -11.14
CA LYS A 16 3.42 15.35 -10.47
C LYS A 16 3.69 15.45 -8.97
N HIS A 17 4.13 14.39 -8.31
CA HIS A 17 4.44 14.41 -6.87
C HIS A 17 5.75 15.10 -6.57
N ILE A 18 6.75 15.03 -7.46
CA ILE A 18 8.02 15.76 -7.31
C ILE A 18 7.74 17.27 -7.32
N ILE A 19 6.91 17.74 -8.24
CA ILE A 19 6.50 19.15 -8.29
C ILE A 19 5.73 19.51 -7.00
N TRP A 20 4.84 18.67 -6.52
CA TRP A 20 4.11 18.91 -5.28
C TRP A 20 5.02 18.84 -4.04
N GLU A 21 6.01 17.95 -4.01
CA GLU A 21 7.00 17.92 -2.93
C GLU A 21 7.88 19.17 -2.96
N PHE A 22 8.30 19.60 -4.14
CA PHE A 22 9.06 20.86 -4.30
C PHE A 22 8.24 22.07 -3.83
N ILE A 23 6.98 22.16 -4.24
CA ILE A 23 6.04 23.19 -3.77
C ILE A 23 5.82 23.07 -2.25
N PHE A 24 5.78 21.85 -1.70
CA PHE A 24 5.63 21.63 -0.27
C PHE A 24 6.89 22.05 0.50
N ILE A 25 8.07 21.72 0.01
CA ILE A 25 9.34 22.16 0.57
C ILE A 25 9.45 23.69 0.50
N LEU A 26 9.10 24.30 -0.64
CA LEU A 26 9.08 25.75 -0.82
C LEU A 26 8.11 26.42 0.16
N LYS A 27 6.90 25.87 0.30
CA LYS A 27 5.91 26.35 1.28
C LYS A 27 6.36 26.16 2.72
N TYR A 28 7.07 25.06 3.02
CA TYR A 28 7.64 24.83 4.34
C TYR A 28 8.73 25.87 4.67
N PHE A 29 9.58 26.21 3.70
CA PHE A 29 10.56 27.28 3.82
C PHE A 29 9.91 28.65 4.00
N ILE A 30 8.88 28.94 3.20
CA ILE A 30 8.19 30.25 3.23
C ILE A 30 7.37 30.44 4.51
N TYR A 31 6.68 29.38 4.96
CA TYR A 31 5.72 29.50 6.06
C TYR A 31 6.23 28.99 7.42
N GLY A 32 7.37 28.30 7.47
CA GLY A 32 7.97 27.77 8.70
C GLY A 32 7.14 26.68 9.39
N LYS A 33 7.81 25.90 10.24
CA LYS A 33 7.23 24.73 10.92
C LYS A 33 6.04 25.04 11.85
N ASN A 34 5.98 26.26 12.37
CA ASN A 34 4.99 26.68 13.36
C ASN A 34 3.94 27.65 12.81
N ASN A 35 3.90 27.89 11.51
CA ASN A 35 2.99 28.86 10.95
C ASN A 35 1.55 28.34 10.95
N LEU A 36 0.63 29.14 11.51
CA LEU A 36 -0.80 28.84 11.57
C LEU A 36 -1.41 28.62 10.19
N LEU A 37 -0.99 29.39 9.19
CA LEU A 37 -1.45 29.27 7.80
C LEU A 37 -1.08 27.91 7.19
N HIS A 38 0.13 27.39 7.48
CA HIS A 38 0.53 26.07 7.03
C HIS A 38 -0.32 24.96 7.65
N LYS A 39 -0.59 25.04 8.97
CA LYS A 39 -1.47 24.11 9.69
C LYS A 39 -2.89 24.14 9.12
N PHE A 40 -3.40 25.33 8.84
CA PHE A 40 -4.72 25.52 8.22
C PHE A 40 -4.78 24.95 6.79
N TYR A 41 -3.74 25.17 5.97
CA TYR A 41 -3.64 24.56 4.63
C TYR A 41 -3.64 23.04 4.68
N ILE A 42 -2.84 22.42 5.58
CA ILE A 42 -2.84 20.96 5.76
C ILE A 42 -4.22 20.48 6.19
N PHE A 43 -4.88 21.20 7.09
CA PHE A 43 -6.23 20.89 7.53
C PHE A 43 -7.22 20.90 6.36
N LEU A 44 -7.27 21.97 5.57
CA LEU A 44 -8.15 22.06 4.40
C LEU A 44 -7.87 20.96 3.36
N LYS A 45 -6.59 20.70 3.08
CA LYS A 45 -6.19 19.62 2.18
C LYS A 45 -6.61 18.24 2.70
N SER A 46 -6.50 18.03 3.99
CA SER A 46 -6.94 16.78 4.63
C SER A 46 -8.46 16.62 4.57
N LEU A 47 -9.21 17.67 4.82
CA LEU A 47 -10.67 17.69 4.67
C LEU A 47 -11.08 17.38 3.21
N TYR A 48 -10.46 18.02 2.25
CA TYR A 48 -10.69 17.75 0.82
C TYR A 48 -10.39 16.29 0.47
N SER A 49 -9.30 15.74 0.99
CA SER A 49 -8.93 14.34 0.76
C SER A 49 -9.95 13.36 1.36
N ILE A 50 -10.52 13.67 2.52
CA ILE A 50 -11.57 12.85 3.16
C ILE A 50 -12.89 12.93 2.38
N THR A 51 -13.27 14.10 1.88
CA THR A 51 -14.50 14.24 1.04
C THR A 51 -14.37 13.45 -0.26
N ASN A 52 -13.14 13.27 -0.76
CA ASN A 52 -12.83 12.45 -1.93
C ASN A 52 -12.63 10.95 -1.59
N LEU A 53 -12.73 10.54 -0.32
CA LEU A 53 -12.83 9.13 0.06
C LEU A 53 -14.15 8.58 -0.48
N SER A 54 -14.08 8.05 -1.67
CA SER A 54 -15.18 7.41 -2.36
C SER A 54 -15.62 6.17 -1.60
N ASN A 55 -16.85 5.76 -1.83
CA ASN A 55 -17.32 4.47 -1.38
C ASN A 55 -16.57 3.38 -2.14
N TYR A 56 -15.60 2.76 -1.43
CA TYR A 56 -14.98 1.56 -1.93
C TYR A 56 -15.92 0.38 -1.79
N LYS A 57 -16.24 -0.26 -2.91
CA LYS A 57 -17.04 -1.48 -2.96
C LYS A 57 -16.17 -2.69 -3.29
N ILE A 58 -16.64 -3.85 -2.86
CA ILE A 58 -16.07 -5.14 -3.25
C ILE A 58 -16.91 -5.70 -4.38
N TYR A 59 -16.23 -6.20 -5.41
CA TYR A 59 -16.82 -7.00 -6.47
C TYR A 59 -16.33 -8.45 -6.34
N ASN A 60 -17.24 -9.39 -6.65
CA ASN A 60 -16.99 -10.83 -6.62
C ASN A 60 -16.72 -11.42 -5.21
N ASP A 61 -17.36 -10.87 -4.18
CA ASP A 61 -17.34 -11.44 -2.80
C ASP A 61 -18.23 -12.69 -2.74
N LYS A 62 -17.84 -13.74 -3.46
CA LYS A 62 -18.52 -15.04 -3.40
C LYS A 62 -18.15 -15.80 -2.12
N LYS A 63 -19.02 -16.72 -1.70
CA LYS A 63 -18.84 -17.52 -0.47
C LYS A 63 -17.51 -18.27 -0.49
N ALA A 64 -16.93 -18.38 0.71
CA ALA A 64 -15.64 -18.96 0.99
C ALA A 64 -15.35 -20.28 0.27
N ASN A 65 -14.29 -20.26 -0.51
CA ASN A 65 -13.54 -21.44 -0.91
C ASN A 65 -12.38 -21.59 0.08
N ASN A 66 -11.86 -22.80 0.27
CA ASN A 66 -10.77 -23.09 1.21
C ASN A 66 -9.42 -22.49 0.72
N PHE A 67 -9.31 -21.17 0.69
CA PHE A 67 -8.07 -20.51 0.34
C PHE A 67 -7.06 -20.58 1.49
N ILE A 68 -5.80 -20.88 1.16
CA ILE A 68 -4.69 -20.99 2.13
C ILE A 68 -3.88 -19.69 2.20
N LYS A 69 -3.83 -18.97 1.09
CA LYS A 69 -3.08 -17.71 0.98
C LYS A 69 -3.97 -16.58 0.48
N ILE A 70 -3.70 -15.38 0.94
CA ILE A 70 -4.27 -14.17 0.35
C ILE A 70 -3.14 -13.26 -0.15
N VAL A 71 -3.26 -12.79 -1.38
CA VAL A 71 -2.36 -11.80 -1.97
C VAL A 71 -3.14 -10.50 -2.11
N VAL A 72 -2.66 -9.45 -1.47
CA VAL A 72 -3.23 -8.09 -1.59
C VAL A 72 -2.33 -7.28 -2.50
N THR A 73 -2.84 -6.86 -3.66
CA THR A 73 -2.04 -6.17 -4.67
C THR A 73 -2.87 -5.16 -5.44
N TRP A 74 -2.21 -4.37 -6.30
CA TRP A 74 -2.85 -3.37 -7.13
C TRP A 74 -3.17 -3.92 -8.52
N SER A 75 -4.31 -3.51 -9.10
CA SER A 75 -4.69 -3.87 -10.46
C SER A 75 -5.11 -2.67 -11.31
N LYS A 76 -4.99 -2.83 -12.63
CA LYS A 76 -5.57 -1.96 -13.65
C LYS A 76 -6.35 -2.82 -14.64
N GLY A 77 -7.21 -2.20 -15.45
CA GLY A 77 -8.01 -2.91 -16.44
C GLY A 77 -7.19 -3.83 -17.36
N ASN A 78 -6.00 -3.40 -17.74
CA ASN A 78 -5.10 -4.17 -18.63
C ASN A 78 -4.42 -5.38 -17.95
N ASP A 79 -4.60 -5.58 -16.67
CA ASP A 79 -4.05 -6.73 -15.96
C ASP A 79 -4.99 -7.94 -16.01
N PHE A 80 -6.19 -7.78 -16.55
CA PHE A 80 -7.18 -8.84 -16.66
C PHE A 80 -7.24 -9.41 -18.08
N GLU A 81 -7.40 -10.72 -18.16
CA GLU A 81 -7.65 -11.43 -19.40
C GLU A 81 -9.14 -11.49 -19.73
N LYS A 82 -9.48 -11.79 -20.99
CA LYS A 82 -10.87 -11.94 -21.45
C LYS A 82 -11.66 -13.01 -20.69
N ASP A 83 -10.98 -14.02 -20.18
CA ASP A 83 -11.55 -15.13 -19.43
C ASP A 83 -11.74 -14.85 -17.93
N GLY A 84 -11.50 -13.60 -17.50
CA GLY A 84 -11.66 -13.16 -16.12
C GLY A 84 -10.50 -13.51 -15.20
N SER A 85 -9.40 -14.03 -15.72
CA SER A 85 -8.17 -14.23 -14.94
C SER A 85 -7.38 -12.93 -14.82
N TYR A 86 -6.49 -12.89 -13.82
CA TYR A 86 -5.66 -11.74 -13.49
C TYR A 86 -4.18 -12.08 -13.61
N ASN A 87 -3.42 -11.21 -14.26
CA ASN A 87 -1.97 -11.29 -14.38
C ASN A 87 -1.31 -10.29 -13.44
N ASP A 88 -0.70 -10.78 -12.36
CA ASP A 88 -0.04 -9.91 -11.41
C ASP A 88 1.27 -9.33 -11.98
N ARG A 89 1.39 -8.00 -11.90
CA ARG A 89 2.55 -7.28 -12.43
C ARG A 89 3.79 -7.35 -11.53
N TYR A 90 3.60 -7.61 -10.23
CA TYR A 90 4.68 -7.65 -9.24
C TYR A 90 5.27 -9.04 -9.12
N PHE A 91 4.43 -10.06 -9.01
CA PHE A 91 4.85 -11.46 -8.87
C PHE A 91 4.99 -12.18 -10.22
N LYS A 92 4.52 -11.59 -11.33
CA LYS A 92 4.52 -12.18 -12.67
C LYS A 92 3.84 -13.56 -12.73
N VAL A 93 2.73 -13.68 -12.02
CA VAL A 93 1.94 -14.90 -11.91
C VAL A 93 0.51 -14.64 -12.36
N ASN A 94 -0.06 -15.57 -13.15
CA ASN A 94 -1.48 -15.55 -13.47
C ASN A 94 -2.29 -16.21 -12.35
N SER A 95 -3.46 -15.65 -12.04
CA SER A 95 -4.34 -16.10 -10.96
C SER A 95 -4.85 -17.52 -11.09
N LYS A 96 -4.87 -18.09 -12.31
CA LYS A 96 -5.25 -19.49 -12.56
C LYS A 96 -4.21 -20.51 -12.10
N LYS A 97 -2.94 -20.09 -11.96
CA LYS A 97 -1.83 -20.99 -11.69
C LYS A 97 -1.94 -21.68 -10.32
N ASP A 98 -2.54 -20.99 -9.34
CA ASP A 98 -2.73 -21.54 -8.01
C ASP A 98 -4.14 -21.16 -7.49
N LYS A 99 -5.04 -22.13 -7.47
CA LYS A 99 -6.42 -21.96 -7.02
C LYS A 99 -6.56 -21.81 -5.49
N GLN A 100 -5.50 -22.08 -4.73
CA GLN A 100 -5.47 -21.91 -3.29
C GLN A 100 -5.15 -20.48 -2.86
N ILE A 101 -4.82 -19.60 -3.82
CA ILE A 101 -4.54 -18.19 -3.59
C ILE A 101 -5.80 -17.38 -3.84
N LEU A 102 -6.23 -16.62 -2.85
CA LEU A 102 -7.20 -15.55 -3.02
C LEU A 102 -6.47 -14.26 -3.41
N TRP A 103 -6.82 -13.69 -4.54
CA TRP A 103 -6.32 -12.40 -5.01
C TRP A 103 -7.27 -11.28 -4.57
N PHE A 104 -6.83 -10.45 -3.62
CA PHE A 104 -7.53 -9.25 -3.21
C PHE A 104 -6.91 -8.06 -3.93
N LEU A 105 -7.59 -7.58 -4.98
CA LEU A 105 -7.07 -6.58 -5.90
C LEU A 105 -7.63 -5.20 -5.55
N ILE A 106 -6.74 -4.22 -5.39
CA ILE A 106 -7.10 -2.81 -5.21
C ILE A 106 -7.06 -2.16 -6.59
N SER A 107 -8.21 -1.91 -7.20
CA SER A 107 -8.28 -1.35 -8.55
C SER A 107 -7.92 0.13 -8.57
N LEU A 108 -6.98 0.50 -9.44
CA LEU A 108 -6.50 1.87 -9.62
C LEU A 108 -7.39 2.72 -10.54
N ASP A 109 -8.08 2.06 -11.48
CA ASP A 109 -8.86 2.70 -12.54
C ASP A 109 -10.33 2.24 -12.55
N SER A 110 -10.73 1.43 -11.57
CA SER A 110 -12.07 0.83 -11.45
C SER A 110 -12.52 0.04 -12.70
N LYS A 111 -11.56 -0.37 -13.55
CA LYS A 111 -11.82 -1.16 -14.76
C LYS A 111 -11.47 -2.62 -14.51
N PHE A 112 -12.44 -3.51 -14.69
CA PHE A 112 -12.26 -4.96 -14.58
C PHE A 112 -13.41 -5.67 -15.29
N PRO A 113 -13.23 -6.93 -15.77
CA PRO A 113 -14.29 -7.69 -16.44
C PRO A 113 -15.36 -8.13 -15.43
N ARG A 114 -16.59 -8.32 -15.93
CA ARG A 114 -17.70 -8.80 -15.08
C ARG A 114 -17.60 -10.27 -14.70
N ASN A 115 -16.88 -11.07 -15.49
CA ASN A 115 -16.72 -12.52 -15.33
C ASN A 115 -15.39 -12.87 -14.67
N LEU A 116 -15.12 -12.36 -13.46
CA LEU A 116 -13.89 -12.69 -12.72
C LEU A 116 -13.88 -14.13 -12.24
N ASN A 117 -12.69 -14.73 -12.18
CA ASN A 117 -12.47 -16.04 -11.57
C ASN A 117 -12.85 -15.99 -10.07
N GLU A 118 -13.24 -17.15 -9.52
CA GLU A 118 -13.73 -17.25 -8.13
C GLU A 118 -12.71 -16.86 -7.08
N ASN A 119 -11.42 -17.00 -7.39
CA ASN A 119 -10.33 -16.64 -6.49
C ASN A 119 -9.88 -15.17 -6.62
N ILE A 120 -10.68 -14.31 -7.25
CA ILE A 120 -10.38 -12.89 -7.42
C ILE A 120 -11.47 -12.05 -6.77
N ILE A 121 -11.06 -11.14 -5.90
CA ILE A 121 -11.92 -10.11 -5.31
C ILE A 121 -11.33 -8.74 -5.68
N VAL A 122 -12.16 -7.83 -6.16
CA VAL A 122 -11.72 -6.47 -6.54
C VAL A 122 -12.32 -5.43 -5.61
N LEU A 123 -11.46 -4.67 -4.96
CA LEU A 123 -11.82 -3.45 -4.26
C LEU A 123 -11.70 -2.29 -5.24
N PHE A 124 -12.79 -1.62 -5.53
CA PHE A 124 -12.84 -0.53 -6.49
C PHE A 124 -13.55 0.70 -5.92
N LYS A 125 -13.26 1.82 -6.54
CA LYS A 125 -13.88 3.10 -6.22
C LYS A 125 -15.18 3.26 -6.99
N GLU A 126 -16.26 3.53 -6.30
CA GLU A 126 -17.53 3.88 -6.96
C GLU A 126 -17.62 5.39 -7.19
N ASP A 127 -17.75 5.81 -8.44
CA ASP A 127 -17.65 7.23 -8.82
C ASP A 127 -18.86 8.09 -8.41
N LYS A 128 -19.97 7.49 -7.98
CA LYS A 128 -21.26 8.18 -7.87
C LYS A 128 -21.65 8.71 -6.49
N GLU A 129 -21.00 8.32 -5.41
CA GLU A 129 -21.39 8.78 -4.09
C GLU A 129 -20.26 9.51 -3.37
N LYS A 130 -20.32 10.82 -3.31
CA LYS A 130 -19.53 11.61 -2.36
C LYS A 130 -20.00 11.28 -0.94
N LYS A 131 -19.08 10.96 -0.05
CA LYS A 131 -19.44 10.79 1.36
C LYS A 131 -20.11 12.06 1.88
N SER A 132 -21.22 11.87 2.58
CA SER A 132 -22.01 12.94 3.16
C SER A 132 -21.14 13.86 4.04
N PHE A 133 -21.41 15.14 4.02
CA PHE A 133 -20.85 16.13 4.94
C PHE A 133 -20.96 15.71 6.41
N PHE A 134 -22.01 15.00 6.79
CA PHE A 134 -22.16 14.40 8.11
C PHE A 134 -21.06 13.40 8.47
N TYR A 135 -20.55 12.62 7.52
CA TYR A 135 -19.43 11.72 7.76
C TYR A 135 -18.15 12.50 8.12
N LEU A 136 -17.94 13.62 7.46
CA LEU A 136 -16.82 14.50 7.74
C LEU A 136 -16.91 15.08 9.15
N ILE A 137 -18.05 15.66 9.52
CA ILE A 137 -18.30 16.21 10.85
C ILE A 137 -18.12 15.14 11.91
N LYS A 138 -18.75 13.98 11.76
CA LYS A 138 -18.60 12.84 12.67
C LYS A 138 -17.13 12.43 12.84
N THR A 139 -16.37 12.38 11.77
CA THR A 139 -14.94 12.01 11.78
C THR A 139 -14.12 13.05 12.54
N ILE A 140 -14.40 14.35 12.32
CA ILE A 140 -13.75 15.46 13.03
C ILE A 140 -13.99 15.34 14.53
N PHE A 141 -15.24 15.20 14.95
CA PHE A 141 -15.59 15.09 16.37
C PHE A 141 -14.95 13.88 17.04
N ILE A 142 -15.07 12.69 16.44
CA ILE A 142 -14.47 11.45 16.98
C ILE A 142 -12.95 11.61 17.14
N ASN A 143 -12.28 12.22 16.16
CA ASN A 143 -10.84 12.38 16.19
C ASN A 143 -10.37 13.45 17.17
N LEU A 144 -11.12 14.53 17.36
CA LEU A 144 -10.84 15.53 18.39
C LEU A 144 -10.79 14.90 19.78
N PHE A 145 -11.81 14.12 20.14
CA PHE A 145 -11.86 13.44 21.44
C PHE A 145 -10.80 12.35 21.56
N ARG A 146 -10.58 11.58 20.50
CA ARG A 146 -9.61 10.47 20.50
C ARG A 146 -8.17 10.92 20.71
N PHE A 147 -7.79 12.09 20.21
CA PHE A 147 -6.41 12.57 20.23
C PHE A 147 -6.10 13.61 21.30
N LYS A 148 -6.99 13.77 22.29
CA LYS A 148 -6.76 14.63 23.48
C LYS A 148 -6.17 16.00 23.10
N PHE A 149 -6.76 16.64 22.10
CA PHE A 149 -6.38 17.99 21.65
C PHE A 149 -4.95 18.14 21.06
N SER A 150 -4.27 17.04 20.74
CA SER A 150 -3.01 17.12 20.01
C SER A 150 -3.28 17.50 18.55
N ILE A 151 -3.03 18.76 18.18
CA ILE A 151 -3.29 19.30 16.84
C ILE A 151 -2.58 18.46 15.74
N SER A 152 -1.32 18.08 15.96
CA SER A 152 -0.58 17.28 14.98
C SER A 152 -1.17 15.88 14.76
N LYS A 153 -1.55 15.18 15.82
CA LYS A 153 -2.21 13.86 15.75
C LYS A 153 -3.60 13.96 15.13
N PHE A 154 -4.34 15.02 15.48
CA PHE A 154 -5.64 15.31 14.90
C PHE A 154 -5.55 15.54 13.39
N LEU A 155 -4.65 16.42 12.94
CA LEU A 155 -4.43 16.69 11.51
C LEU A 155 -3.97 15.43 10.75
N ALA A 156 -3.07 14.64 11.34
CA ALA A 156 -2.65 13.37 10.74
C ALA A 156 -3.81 12.39 10.60
N SER A 157 -4.71 12.34 11.58
CA SER A 157 -5.89 11.46 11.56
C SER A 157 -6.94 11.86 10.52
N LEU A 158 -6.94 13.11 10.06
CA LEU A 158 -7.80 13.59 8.98
C LEU A 158 -7.25 13.32 7.59
N SER A 159 -6.03 12.75 7.46
CA SER A 159 -5.47 12.45 6.14
C SER A 159 -6.17 11.27 5.47
N PHE A 160 -6.04 11.19 4.14
CA PHE A 160 -6.63 10.12 3.33
C PHE A 160 -6.19 8.72 3.78
N TYR A 161 -4.91 8.54 4.07
CA TYR A 161 -4.31 7.22 4.25
C TYR A 161 -4.78 6.42 5.47
N PRO A 162 -4.97 6.99 6.66
CA PRO A 162 -5.56 6.25 7.77
C PRO A 162 -6.96 5.73 7.45
N HIS A 163 -7.79 6.53 6.80
CA HIS A 163 -9.14 6.14 6.40
C HIS A 163 -9.14 5.07 5.32
N PHE A 164 -8.26 5.20 4.33
CA PHE A 164 -8.06 4.19 3.29
C PHE A 164 -7.60 2.86 3.89
N SER A 165 -6.64 2.91 4.81
CA SER A 165 -6.16 1.73 5.54
C SER A 165 -7.28 1.03 6.30
N GLU A 166 -8.13 1.80 6.97
CA GLU A 166 -9.29 1.26 7.69
C GLU A 166 -10.33 0.64 6.73
N ILE A 167 -10.58 1.26 5.59
CA ILE A 167 -11.47 0.72 4.55
C ILE A 167 -10.95 -0.62 4.07
N ILE A 168 -9.67 -0.71 3.68
CA ILE A 168 -9.08 -1.97 3.23
C ILE A 168 -9.21 -3.04 4.31
N PHE A 169 -8.82 -2.73 5.55
CA PHE A 169 -8.89 -3.69 6.63
C PHE A 169 -10.33 -4.16 6.91
N LYS A 170 -11.30 -3.24 6.96
CA LYS A 170 -12.73 -3.59 7.13
C LYS A 170 -13.25 -4.53 6.03
N LYS A 171 -12.73 -4.40 4.81
CA LYS A 171 -13.13 -5.27 3.69
C LYS A 171 -12.40 -6.63 3.71
N ILE A 172 -11.16 -6.67 4.13
CA ILE A 172 -10.38 -7.92 4.25
C ILE A 172 -10.77 -8.71 5.50
N LYS A 173 -11.08 -8.05 6.62
CA LYS A 173 -11.37 -8.70 7.90
C LYS A 173 -12.39 -9.86 7.80
N PRO A 174 -13.57 -9.71 7.17
CA PRO A 174 -14.50 -10.83 7.03
C PRO A 174 -13.91 -12.02 6.28
N LEU A 175 -13.06 -11.78 5.27
CA LEU A 175 -12.41 -12.84 4.50
C LEU A 175 -11.42 -13.62 5.36
N LEU A 176 -10.70 -12.95 6.26
CA LEU A 176 -9.78 -13.61 7.20
C LEU A 176 -10.48 -14.58 8.14
N PHE A 177 -11.72 -14.27 8.55
CA PHE A 177 -12.49 -15.14 9.45
C PHE A 177 -13.22 -16.27 8.73
N ARG A 178 -13.58 -16.06 7.46
CA ARG A 178 -14.27 -17.08 6.64
C ARG A 178 -13.32 -18.16 6.09
N ASN A 179 -12.02 -17.86 6.01
CA ASN A 179 -11.03 -18.74 5.40
C ASN A 179 -9.91 -19.09 6.39
N ASN A 180 -9.28 -20.25 6.17
CA ASN A 180 -8.14 -20.71 6.96
C ASN A 180 -6.80 -20.23 6.35
N PHE A 181 -6.68 -18.92 6.13
CA PHE A 181 -5.43 -18.37 5.63
C PHE A 181 -4.28 -18.66 6.59
N LYS A 182 -3.19 -19.20 6.02
CA LYS A 182 -1.91 -19.37 6.71
C LYS A 182 -0.96 -18.18 6.44
N LYS A 183 -1.20 -17.46 5.33
CA LYS A 183 -0.27 -16.43 4.87
C LYS A 183 -0.99 -15.30 4.14
N ILE A 184 -0.55 -14.06 4.42
CA ILE A 184 -0.87 -12.89 3.61
C ILE A 184 0.40 -12.34 2.97
N VAL A 185 0.33 -12.04 1.67
CA VAL A 185 1.46 -11.53 0.89
C VAL A 185 1.07 -10.21 0.25
N ILE A 186 1.95 -9.21 0.35
CA ILE A 186 1.72 -7.88 -0.23
C ILE A 186 2.99 -7.41 -0.94
N PRO A 187 2.94 -6.84 -2.17
CA PRO A 187 4.03 -6.03 -2.73
C PRO A 187 4.29 -4.86 -1.77
N TYR A 188 5.41 -4.90 -1.04
CA TYR A 188 5.62 -4.06 0.12
C TYR A 188 6.47 -2.83 -0.22
N GLU A 189 5.92 -1.68 0.06
CA GLU A 189 6.54 -0.37 -0.09
C GLU A 189 6.41 0.46 1.19
N SER A 190 6.14 -0.18 2.31
CA SER A 190 5.92 0.46 3.62
C SER A 190 4.79 1.50 3.64
N GLN A 191 3.83 1.36 2.72
CA GLN A 191 2.67 2.25 2.68
C GLN A 191 1.83 2.13 3.97
N PRO A 192 1.22 3.21 4.44
CA PRO A 192 0.48 3.21 5.70
C PRO A 192 -0.58 2.11 5.81
N PHE A 193 -1.30 1.81 4.71
CA PHE A 193 -2.31 0.75 4.73
C PHE A 193 -1.70 -0.64 4.90
N GLN A 194 -0.49 -0.89 4.39
CA GLN A 194 0.20 -2.17 4.48
C GLN A 194 0.59 -2.45 5.94
N ASN A 195 1.23 -1.48 6.58
CA ASN A 195 1.61 -1.59 7.99
C ASN A 195 0.37 -1.69 8.91
N TYR A 196 -0.67 -0.89 8.62
CA TYR A 196 -1.94 -0.96 9.36
C TYR A 196 -2.60 -2.32 9.23
N LEU A 197 -2.61 -2.89 8.01
CA LEU A 197 -3.18 -4.21 7.73
C LEU A 197 -2.42 -5.30 8.49
N PHE A 198 -1.09 -5.34 8.38
CA PHE A 198 -0.27 -6.32 9.08
C PHE A 198 -0.43 -6.26 10.61
N LYS A 199 -0.37 -5.04 11.18
CA LYS A 199 -0.60 -4.82 12.62
C LYS A 199 -1.96 -5.35 13.06
N ASN A 200 -3.02 -5.05 12.31
CA ASN A 200 -4.37 -5.50 12.67
C ASN A 200 -4.57 -7.01 12.46
N ILE A 201 -3.94 -7.61 11.46
CA ILE A 201 -3.95 -9.06 11.28
C ILE A 201 -3.32 -9.73 12.50
N LYS A 202 -2.15 -9.28 12.91
CA LYS A 202 -1.47 -9.83 14.10
C LYS A 202 -2.31 -9.69 15.35
N LYS A 203 -2.98 -8.57 15.53
CA LYS A 203 -3.86 -8.35 16.69
C LYS A 203 -5.06 -9.30 16.72
N HIS A 204 -5.63 -9.65 15.56
CA HIS A 204 -6.89 -10.38 15.47
C HIS A 204 -6.73 -11.87 15.11
N LYS A 205 -5.67 -12.24 14.41
CA LYS A 205 -5.42 -13.61 13.94
C LYS A 205 -3.90 -13.87 13.83
N GLN A 206 -3.27 -14.06 14.99
CA GLN A 206 -1.81 -14.24 15.13
C GLN A 206 -1.23 -15.40 14.31
N SER A 207 -2.05 -16.40 13.97
CA SER A 207 -1.63 -17.56 13.19
C SER A 207 -1.33 -17.27 11.71
N ILE A 208 -1.70 -16.09 11.20
CA ILE A 208 -1.45 -15.73 9.79
C ILE A 208 -0.06 -15.08 9.67
N GLU A 209 0.83 -15.72 8.93
CA GLU A 209 2.15 -15.16 8.60
C GLU A 209 1.99 -13.97 7.66
N THR A 210 2.59 -12.83 8.02
CA THR A 210 2.60 -11.62 7.20
C THR A 210 3.89 -11.53 6.40
N VAL A 211 3.78 -11.39 5.07
CA VAL A 211 4.91 -11.37 4.15
C VAL A 211 4.87 -10.13 3.26
N GLY A 212 5.93 -9.34 3.30
CA GLY A 212 6.18 -8.25 2.38
C GLY A 212 7.09 -8.68 1.23
N TYR A 213 6.80 -8.27 0.01
CA TYR A 213 7.66 -8.46 -1.15
C TYR A 213 8.13 -7.11 -1.67
N MET A 214 9.39 -6.78 -1.46
CA MET A 214 10.00 -5.55 -1.95
C MET A 214 10.40 -5.72 -3.41
N HIS A 215 9.51 -5.30 -4.32
CA HIS A 215 9.65 -5.53 -5.75
C HIS A 215 10.53 -4.50 -6.48
N SER A 216 10.88 -3.40 -5.81
CA SER A 216 11.73 -2.32 -6.34
C SER A 216 12.49 -1.63 -5.22
N SER A 217 13.60 -0.99 -5.56
CA SER A 217 14.27 -0.06 -4.66
C SER A 217 13.37 1.16 -4.43
N GLN A 218 13.27 1.58 -3.18
CA GLN A 218 12.52 2.78 -2.84
C GLN A 218 13.41 4.02 -3.06
N PRO A 219 12.91 5.06 -3.74
CA PRO A 219 13.67 6.30 -3.92
C PRO A 219 13.95 7.02 -2.60
N PHE A 220 13.15 6.74 -1.57
CA PHE A 220 13.34 7.26 -0.21
C PHE A 220 13.42 6.11 0.79
N PRO A 221 14.62 5.61 1.06
CA PRO A 221 14.83 4.45 1.96
C PRO A 221 14.22 4.62 3.34
N ILE A 222 14.19 5.85 3.87
CA ILE A 222 13.66 6.16 5.22
C ILE A 222 12.19 5.74 5.42
N HIS A 223 11.43 5.56 4.34
CA HIS A 223 10.06 5.06 4.45
C HIS A 223 10.02 3.59 4.86
N ASN A 224 11.09 2.86 4.59
CA ASN A 224 11.21 1.44 4.89
C ASN A 224 11.83 1.16 6.27
N LEU A 225 11.83 2.12 7.19
CA LEU A 225 12.22 1.87 8.58
C LEU A 225 11.43 0.71 9.18
N PHE A 226 12.12 -0.16 9.91
CA PHE A 226 11.45 -1.20 10.69
C PHE A 226 10.60 -0.56 11.78
N ARG A 227 9.33 -0.97 11.88
CA ARG A 227 8.38 -0.39 12.83
C ARG A 227 7.23 -1.34 13.13
N ASP A 228 6.43 -0.97 14.10
CA ASP A 228 5.19 -1.67 14.41
C ASP A 228 4.26 -1.74 13.16
N GLY A 229 3.90 -2.96 12.79
CA GLY A 229 3.18 -3.24 11.54
C GLY A 229 4.08 -3.58 10.35
N SER A 230 5.41 -3.61 10.50
CA SER A 230 6.28 -4.25 9.51
C SER A 230 5.94 -5.74 9.38
N PRO A 231 6.12 -6.35 8.19
CA PRO A 231 5.82 -7.77 7.99
C PRO A 231 6.78 -8.66 8.81
N GLU A 232 6.35 -9.87 9.14
CA GLU A 232 7.18 -10.88 9.81
C GLU A 232 8.26 -11.45 8.91
N LYS A 233 8.03 -11.43 7.58
CA LYS A 233 9.03 -11.77 6.58
C LYS A 233 9.04 -10.72 5.49
N LEU A 234 10.23 -10.22 5.15
CA LEU A 234 10.45 -9.32 4.04
C LEU A 234 11.30 -10.03 2.98
N LEU A 235 10.73 -10.20 1.79
CA LEU A 235 11.42 -10.78 0.64
C LEU A 235 12.08 -9.66 -0.16
N VAL A 236 13.40 -9.75 -0.40
CA VAL A 236 14.19 -8.77 -1.14
C VAL A 236 15.05 -9.45 -2.20
N HIS A 237 15.51 -8.69 -3.20
CA HIS A 237 16.19 -9.26 -4.36
C HIS A 237 17.72 -9.31 -4.27
N GLY A 238 18.31 -8.39 -3.53
CA GLY A 238 19.74 -8.19 -3.52
C GLY A 238 20.34 -8.13 -2.11
N SER A 239 21.62 -8.52 -2.01
CA SER A 239 22.40 -8.40 -0.78
C SER A 239 22.56 -6.95 -0.34
N ASP A 240 22.66 -6.02 -1.31
CA ASP A 240 22.71 -4.58 -1.09
C ASP A 240 21.44 -4.06 -0.42
N GLN A 241 20.26 -4.46 -0.90
CA GLN A 241 18.99 -4.12 -0.26
C GLN A 241 18.95 -4.66 1.18
N LYS A 242 19.33 -5.93 1.37
CA LYS A 242 19.39 -6.54 2.71
C LYS A 242 20.34 -5.76 3.62
N PHE A 243 21.55 -5.44 3.14
CA PHE A 243 22.54 -4.66 3.88
C PHE A 243 21.98 -3.29 4.33
N HIS A 244 21.34 -2.56 3.42
CA HIS A 244 20.76 -1.25 3.75
C HIS A 244 19.62 -1.34 4.78
N LEU A 245 18.75 -2.33 4.64
CA LEU A 245 17.64 -2.53 5.57
C LEU A 245 18.13 -2.81 6.99
N ILE A 246 19.16 -3.65 7.15
CA ILE A 246 19.71 -4.02 8.46
C ILE A 246 20.48 -2.85 9.06
N ASN A 247 21.45 -2.32 8.31
CA ASN A 247 22.44 -1.40 8.90
C ASN A 247 21.92 0.03 9.07
N TYR A 248 20.93 0.45 8.25
CA TYR A 248 20.44 1.84 8.28
C TYR A 248 18.97 1.99 8.63
N LEU A 249 18.16 0.93 8.47
CA LEU A 249 16.71 1.02 8.63
C LEU A 249 16.18 0.14 9.77
N GLY A 250 17.07 -0.47 10.54
CA GLY A 250 16.76 -1.17 11.78
C GLY A 250 16.02 -2.50 11.62
N TRP A 251 16.08 -3.13 10.43
CA TRP A 251 15.45 -4.43 10.22
C TRP A 251 16.25 -5.56 10.85
N PRO A 252 15.60 -6.48 11.58
CA PRO A 252 16.26 -7.70 12.05
C PRO A 252 16.64 -8.61 10.87
N ASP A 253 17.83 -9.21 10.93
CA ASP A 253 18.33 -10.07 9.85
C ASP A 253 17.43 -11.28 9.57
N GLU A 254 16.89 -11.88 10.62
CA GLU A 254 16.00 -13.04 10.55
C GLU A 254 14.69 -12.78 9.82
N VAL A 255 14.25 -11.52 9.76
CA VAL A 255 13.03 -11.10 9.05
C VAL A 255 13.25 -11.03 7.54
N ILE A 256 14.50 -10.74 7.10
CA ILE A 256 14.80 -10.51 5.69
C ILE A 256 15.24 -11.79 5.00
N LYS A 257 14.59 -12.12 3.88
CA LYS A 257 14.96 -13.25 3.03
C LYS A 257 15.32 -12.78 1.64
N LEU A 258 16.50 -13.22 1.18
CA LEU A 258 16.93 -13.02 -0.21
C LEU A 258 16.19 -14.01 -1.11
N ILE A 259 15.61 -13.49 -2.17
CA ILE A 259 14.99 -14.30 -3.23
C ILE A 259 15.39 -13.72 -4.60
N PRO A 260 15.43 -14.55 -5.66
CA PRO A 260 15.57 -14.03 -7.01
C PRO A 260 14.45 -13.05 -7.37
N SER A 261 14.76 -12.04 -8.17
CA SER A 261 13.73 -11.12 -8.65
C SER A 261 12.68 -11.86 -9.48
N MET A 262 11.41 -11.70 -9.08
CA MET A 262 10.29 -12.26 -9.85
C MET A 262 10.02 -11.46 -11.14
N ARG A 263 10.51 -10.22 -11.24
CA ARG A 263 10.34 -9.37 -12.43
C ARG A 263 11.31 -9.70 -13.54
N PHE A 264 12.53 -10.12 -13.18
CA PHE A 264 13.59 -10.41 -14.14
C PHE A 264 13.81 -11.92 -14.19
N LYS A 265 13.30 -12.55 -15.24
CA LYS A 265 13.71 -13.92 -15.56
C LYS A 265 15.17 -13.88 -16.00
N LYS A 266 16.00 -14.78 -15.44
CA LYS A 266 17.34 -15.03 -15.98
C LYS A 266 17.15 -15.39 -17.45
N LYS A 267 17.50 -14.50 -18.38
CA LYS A 267 17.63 -14.89 -19.79
C LYS A 267 18.87 -15.76 -19.86
N ASP A 268 18.71 -16.98 -20.38
CA ASP A 268 19.84 -17.82 -20.69
C ASP A 268 20.80 -17.02 -21.57
N LYS A 269 22.05 -16.92 -21.09
CA LYS A 269 23.22 -16.31 -21.73
C LYS A 269 22.88 -15.30 -22.85
N LEU A 270 22.67 -14.02 -22.44
CA LEU A 270 22.92 -12.96 -23.40
C LEU A 270 24.41 -12.98 -23.71
N GLU A 271 24.77 -13.28 -24.95
CA GLU A 271 26.08 -12.91 -25.48
C GLU A 271 26.24 -11.42 -25.22
N ILE A 272 27.22 -11.11 -24.39
CA ILE A 272 27.57 -9.74 -24.08
C ILE A 272 28.25 -9.21 -25.33
N GLN A 273 27.47 -8.74 -26.29
CA GLN A 273 28.00 -7.80 -27.27
C GLN A 273 28.42 -6.55 -26.46
N ASN A 274 29.69 -6.16 -26.61
CA ASN A 274 30.35 -5.05 -25.92
C ASN A 274 29.69 -3.70 -26.23
N LYS A 275 28.41 -3.53 -25.84
CA LYS A 275 27.68 -2.27 -25.89
C LYS A 275 27.39 -1.84 -24.45
N ILE A 276 28.19 -0.91 -23.97
CA ILE A 276 27.91 -0.20 -22.72
C ILE A 276 26.65 0.63 -22.96
N LEU A 277 25.50 0.15 -22.48
CA LEU A 277 24.27 0.92 -22.41
C LEU A 277 24.31 1.77 -21.13
N LEU A 278 24.85 2.98 -21.27
CA LEU A 278 24.66 4.03 -20.26
C LEU A 278 23.21 4.52 -20.38
N SER A 279 22.32 4.01 -19.54
CA SER A 279 20.99 4.61 -19.38
C SER A 279 21.11 5.81 -18.45
N TYR A 280 21.20 7.00 -19.00
CA TYR A 280 20.96 8.23 -18.26
C TYR A 280 19.44 8.35 -18.08
N HIS A 281 18.97 8.18 -16.84
CA HIS A 281 17.68 8.70 -16.45
C HIS A 281 17.89 10.16 -15.99
N ILE A 282 17.52 11.09 -16.87
CA ILE A 282 17.34 12.50 -16.53
C ILE A 282 15.99 12.68 -15.80
#